data_fe44329c75a8aeb0a29e46b19ac24b4f
#
_entry.id   fe44329c75a8aeb0a29e46b19ac24b4f
#
_cell.length_a   1.000
_cell.length_b   1.000
_cell.length_c   1.000
_cell.angle_alpha   90.00
_cell.angle_beta   90.00
_cell.angle_gamma   90.00
#
_symmetry.space_group_name_H-M   'P 1'
#
loop_
_entity.id
_entity.type
_entity.pdbx_description
1 polymer ?
#
loop_
_entity_poly.entity_id
_entity_poly.type
_entity_poly.pdbx_seq_one_letter_code
_entity_poly.pdbx_strand_id
1 'polypeptide(L)'
;MKKLSLQWRITLMTALLIGATCIFMNVLIGYSGSRYMDSIGSYVTGYGDTDKGEPEFFDPEHEKLDRELTIVINGAQESFIATNWYITAAATLLGGVLAYFLSGHALKPLRTFTARVEKVQPNNLTDMKITEEVPPELRQFVKSFNRMLDRLDEGFTAQRQFTGNAAHELRTPLSLMQAQLELFSAEHSEVSPETAEFLRLLREQTERMTQMTKTLLEMSELRTVSCADRIEIGPMVEEIFTDLAPLAEKNNVTLESTGDAVMTGSDTLIYRLLYNLTENAIRYNRFDGTVNITVTHKDNQLVITVADTGYGIPEQYRESIFQPFFRVDKSRSREYGGVGLGLSLVWEIVALHNGKVRVEESSEKGTAIAV
;
A
#
# COMPACT_ATOMS: atom_id res chain seq x y z
N MET A 1 -14.47 -17.37 -15.81
CA MET A 1 -13.05 -17.03 -16.02
C MET A 1 -12.57 -15.74 -15.32
N LYS A 2 -13.41 -14.86 -14.78
CA LYS A 2 -13.00 -13.59 -14.13
C LYS A 2 -12.29 -13.74 -12.76
N LYS A 3 -12.28 -14.91 -12.12
CA LYS A 3 -11.68 -15.15 -10.78
C LYS A 3 -10.30 -15.82 -10.80
N LEU A 4 -9.76 -16.20 -11.96
CA LEU A 4 -8.45 -16.86 -12.06
C LEU A 4 -7.34 -15.81 -12.22
N SER A 5 -6.21 -16.01 -11.51
CA SER A 5 -5.04 -15.15 -11.66
C SER A 5 -4.52 -15.13 -13.10
N LEU A 6 -3.84 -14.05 -13.50
CA LEU A 6 -3.29 -13.91 -14.86
C LEU A 6 -2.36 -15.08 -15.21
N GLN A 7 -1.56 -15.55 -14.24
CA GLN A 7 -0.71 -16.73 -14.40
C GLN A 7 -1.53 -17.96 -14.79
N TRP A 8 -2.60 -18.28 -14.08
CA TRP A 8 -3.48 -19.41 -14.38
C TRP A 8 -4.17 -19.28 -15.74
N ARG A 9 -4.54 -18.06 -16.14
CA ARG A 9 -5.15 -17.83 -17.47
C ARG A 9 -4.16 -18.08 -18.60
N ILE A 10 -2.92 -17.60 -18.49
CA ILE A 10 -1.87 -17.83 -19.49
C ILE A 10 -1.53 -19.32 -19.52
N THR A 11 -1.33 -19.96 -18.37
CA THR A 11 -1.03 -21.41 -18.30
C THR A 11 -2.14 -22.23 -18.94
N LEU A 12 -3.39 -21.92 -18.68
CA LEU A 12 -4.52 -22.66 -19.25
C LEU A 12 -4.62 -22.46 -20.77
N MET A 13 -4.41 -21.23 -21.27
CA MET A 13 -4.36 -20.95 -22.70
C MET A 13 -3.23 -21.68 -23.41
N THR A 14 -2.02 -21.67 -22.85
CA THR A 14 -0.85 -22.37 -23.41
C THR A 14 -1.01 -23.88 -23.33
N ALA A 15 -1.54 -24.42 -22.24
CA ALA A 15 -1.82 -25.85 -22.10
C ALA A 15 -2.89 -26.33 -23.10
N LEU A 16 -3.96 -25.54 -23.32
CA LEU A 16 -4.96 -25.83 -24.34
C LEU A 16 -4.36 -25.80 -25.76
N LEU A 17 -3.51 -24.83 -26.05
CA LEU A 17 -2.84 -24.75 -27.37
C LEU A 17 -1.92 -25.95 -27.58
N ILE A 18 -1.09 -26.30 -26.60
CA ILE A 18 -0.22 -27.47 -26.64
C ILE A 18 -1.05 -28.76 -26.80
N GLY A 19 -2.12 -28.91 -26.02
CA GLY A 19 -3.03 -30.05 -26.12
C GLY A 19 -3.66 -30.19 -27.50
N ALA A 20 -4.17 -29.08 -28.04
CA ALA A 20 -4.77 -29.08 -29.38
C ALA A 20 -3.76 -29.45 -30.49
N THR A 21 -2.53 -28.89 -30.43
CA THR A 21 -1.47 -29.23 -31.36
C THR A 21 -1.01 -30.67 -31.24
N CYS A 22 -0.88 -31.19 -30.03
CA CYS A 22 -0.53 -32.59 -29.76
C CYS A 22 -1.62 -33.56 -30.27
N ILE A 23 -2.90 -33.25 -30.07
CA ILE A 23 -4.03 -34.04 -30.57
C ILE A 23 -4.04 -34.03 -32.12
N PHE A 24 -3.87 -32.84 -32.73
CA PHE A 24 -3.81 -32.73 -34.19
C PHE A 24 -2.65 -33.56 -34.77
N MET A 25 -1.46 -33.46 -34.18
CA MET A 25 -0.31 -34.28 -34.60
C MET A 25 -0.56 -35.77 -34.41
N ASN A 26 -1.18 -36.16 -33.28
CA ASN A 26 -1.55 -37.56 -33.03
C ASN A 26 -2.49 -38.11 -34.11
N VAL A 27 -3.52 -37.34 -34.49
CA VAL A 27 -4.46 -37.73 -35.57
C VAL A 27 -3.74 -37.87 -36.91
N LEU A 28 -2.82 -36.93 -37.24
CA LEU A 28 -2.03 -37.01 -38.49
C LEU A 28 -1.11 -38.23 -38.52
N ILE A 29 -0.40 -38.49 -37.41
CA ILE A 29 0.48 -39.65 -37.29
C ILE A 29 -0.33 -40.97 -37.35
N GLY A 30 -1.45 -41.01 -36.63
CA GLY A 30 -2.37 -42.17 -36.68
C GLY A 30 -2.91 -42.44 -38.07
N TYR A 31 -3.36 -41.40 -38.76
CA TYR A 31 -3.84 -41.51 -40.15
C TYR A 31 -2.75 -41.96 -41.12
N SER A 32 -1.55 -41.38 -41.02
CA SER A 32 -0.40 -41.76 -41.82
C SER A 32 0.06 -43.20 -41.53
N GLY A 33 0.17 -43.55 -40.24
CA GLY A 33 0.55 -44.88 -39.80
C GLY A 33 -0.42 -45.97 -40.25
N SER A 34 -1.74 -45.74 -40.16
CA SER A 34 -2.76 -46.66 -40.66
C SER A 34 -2.63 -46.84 -42.16
N ARG A 35 -2.46 -45.78 -42.92
CA ARG A 35 -2.30 -45.87 -44.40
C ARG A 35 -1.07 -46.66 -44.82
N TYR A 36 0.06 -46.51 -44.10
CA TYR A 36 1.26 -47.29 -44.37
C TYR A 36 1.07 -48.77 -44.01
N MET A 37 0.41 -49.08 -42.89
CA MET A 37 0.10 -50.45 -42.49
C MET A 37 -0.88 -51.14 -43.44
N ASP A 38 -1.93 -50.41 -43.86
CA ASP A 38 -2.87 -50.93 -44.88
C ASP A 38 -2.16 -51.19 -46.21
N SER A 39 -1.22 -50.32 -46.59
CA SER A 39 -0.41 -50.53 -47.83
C SER A 39 0.51 -51.74 -47.69
N ILE A 40 1.15 -51.95 -46.55
CA ILE A 40 1.97 -53.15 -46.30
C ILE A 40 1.10 -54.42 -46.32
N GLY A 41 -0.06 -54.36 -45.67
CA GLY A 41 -1.05 -55.44 -45.67
C GLY A 41 -1.45 -55.82 -47.08
N SER A 42 -1.81 -54.85 -47.93
CA SER A 42 -2.18 -55.12 -49.33
C SER A 42 -1.04 -55.64 -50.20
N TYR A 43 0.23 -55.25 -49.95
CA TYR A 43 1.40 -55.84 -50.67
C TYR A 43 1.64 -57.27 -50.22
N VAL A 44 1.44 -57.58 -48.96
CA VAL A 44 1.69 -58.97 -48.46
C VAL A 44 0.57 -59.93 -48.93
N THR A 45 -0.70 -59.49 -48.88
CA THR A 45 -1.84 -60.31 -49.34
C THR A 45 -2.02 -60.30 -50.88
N GLY A 46 -1.56 -59.23 -51.54
CA GLY A 46 -1.65 -59.13 -53.01
C GLY A 46 -0.57 -59.89 -53.77
N TYR A 47 0.47 -60.41 -53.11
CA TYR A 47 1.50 -61.23 -53.84
C TYR A 47 1.03 -62.64 -54.21
N GLY A 48 -0.17 -63.03 -53.72
CA GLY A 48 -0.79 -64.33 -54.09
C GLY A 48 -1.71 -64.23 -55.37
N ASP A 49 -1.98 -62.99 -55.87
CA ASP A 49 -3.03 -62.78 -56.88
C ASP A 49 -2.46 -62.46 -58.30
N THR A 50 -1.20 -62.76 -58.61
CA THR A 50 -0.60 -62.47 -59.95
C THR A 50 -0.46 -63.67 -60.88
N ASP A 51 -1.22 -64.71 -60.64
CA ASP A 51 -1.24 -65.79 -61.65
C ASP A 51 -2.69 -65.99 -62.21
N LYS A 52 -2.96 -65.34 -63.38
CA LYS A 52 -4.21 -65.45 -64.07
C LYS A 52 -4.18 -66.77 -64.87
N GLY A 53 -4.76 -67.81 -64.33
CA GLY A 53 -5.08 -68.89 -65.20
C GLY A 53 -5.22 -70.32 -64.67
N GLU A 54 -5.10 -70.59 -63.43
CA GLU A 54 -5.38 -71.93 -62.90
C GLU A 54 -6.49 -71.94 -61.83
N PRO A 55 -7.27 -72.99 -61.65
CA PRO A 55 -8.34 -73.07 -60.69
C PRO A 55 -7.77 -73.00 -59.28
N GLU A 56 -8.33 -72.13 -58.46
CA GLU A 56 -8.02 -71.95 -57.09
C GLU A 56 -7.89 -73.27 -56.32
N PHE A 57 -6.67 -73.75 -56.19
CA PHE A 57 -6.37 -74.84 -55.28
C PHE A 57 -6.45 -74.22 -53.86
N PHE A 58 -7.51 -74.56 -53.15
CA PHE A 58 -7.72 -74.13 -51.77
C PHE A 58 -6.55 -74.68 -50.91
N ASP A 59 -5.56 -73.82 -50.66
CA ASP A 59 -4.42 -74.17 -49.81
C ASP A 59 -4.73 -73.63 -48.37
N PRO A 60 -5.11 -74.53 -47.45
CA PRO A 60 -5.46 -74.17 -46.08
C PRO A 60 -4.28 -73.60 -45.26
N GLU A 61 -3.01 -73.82 -45.74
CA GLU A 61 -1.85 -73.21 -45.07
C GLU A 61 -1.72 -71.71 -45.41
N HIS A 62 -2.02 -71.31 -46.67
CA HIS A 62 -2.02 -69.91 -47.09
C HIS A 62 -3.09 -69.09 -46.35
N GLU A 63 -4.30 -69.59 -46.22
CA GLU A 63 -5.38 -68.94 -45.49
C GLU A 63 -5.07 -68.76 -43.98
N LYS A 64 -4.38 -69.73 -43.40
CA LYS A 64 -3.93 -69.69 -42.02
C LYS A 64 -2.84 -68.66 -41.84
N LEU A 65 -1.90 -68.54 -42.78
CA LEU A 65 -0.81 -67.57 -42.73
C LEU A 65 -1.38 -66.13 -42.89
N ASP A 66 -2.30 -65.91 -43.80
CA ASP A 66 -2.99 -64.60 -44.03
C ASP A 66 -3.76 -64.16 -42.75
N ARG A 67 -4.46 -65.06 -42.07
CA ARG A 67 -5.16 -64.77 -40.83
C ARG A 67 -4.20 -64.42 -39.71
N GLU A 68 -3.11 -65.18 -39.51
CA GLU A 68 -2.09 -64.89 -38.52
C GLU A 68 -1.41 -63.55 -38.79
N LEU A 69 -1.08 -63.25 -40.04
CA LEU A 69 -0.50 -61.98 -40.44
C LEU A 69 -1.43 -60.80 -40.21
N THR A 70 -2.71 -60.95 -40.56
CA THR A 70 -3.75 -59.91 -40.28
C THR A 70 -3.92 -59.64 -38.81
N ILE A 71 -3.87 -60.69 -37.96
CA ILE A 71 -3.92 -60.57 -36.49
C ILE A 71 -2.73 -59.77 -35.98
N VAL A 72 -1.50 -60.06 -36.48
CA VAL A 72 -0.27 -59.39 -36.09
C VAL A 72 -0.29 -57.90 -36.50
N ILE A 73 -0.72 -57.61 -37.72
CA ILE A 73 -0.84 -56.22 -38.24
C ILE A 73 -1.85 -55.42 -37.41
N ASN A 74 -3.03 -55.99 -37.16
CA ASN A 74 -4.05 -55.31 -36.34
C ASN A 74 -3.57 -55.09 -34.89
N GLY A 75 -2.88 -56.08 -34.27
CA GLY A 75 -2.31 -55.94 -32.95
C GLY A 75 -1.19 -54.86 -32.87
N ALA A 76 -0.37 -54.79 -33.93
CA ALA A 76 0.63 -53.73 -34.06
C ALA A 76 0.02 -52.35 -34.20
N GLN A 77 -1.06 -52.24 -35.00
CA GLN A 77 -1.79 -51.00 -35.21
C GLN A 77 -2.48 -50.48 -33.92
N GLU A 78 -3.14 -51.38 -33.19
CA GLU A 78 -3.74 -51.04 -31.88
C GLU A 78 -2.67 -50.58 -30.86
N SER A 79 -1.56 -51.28 -30.80
CA SER A 79 -0.43 -50.92 -29.89
C SER A 79 0.19 -49.58 -30.29
N PHE A 80 0.31 -49.30 -31.59
CA PHE A 80 0.84 -48.04 -32.10
C PHE A 80 -0.10 -46.87 -31.73
N ILE A 81 -1.41 -47.03 -31.92
CA ILE A 81 -2.42 -46.03 -31.59
C ILE A 81 -2.41 -45.77 -30.08
N ALA A 82 -2.41 -46.82 -29.25
CA ALA A 82 -2.36 -46.70 -27.80
C ALA A 82 -1.10 -45.97 -27.34
N THR A 83 0.07 -46.33 -27.86
CA THR A 83 1.34 -45.69 -27.55
C THR A 83 1.35 -44.22 -27.89
N ASN A 84 0.83 -43.83 -29.06
CA ASN A 84 0.70 -42.44 -29.48
C ASN A 84 -0.17 -41.62 -28.54
N TRP A 85 -1.28 -42.20 -28.03
CA TRP A 85 -2.13 -41.54 -27.04
C TRP A 85 -1.42 -41.33 -25.69
N TYR A 86 -0.63 -42.30 -25.23
CA TYR A 86 0.17 -42.16 -24.01
C TYR A 86 1.24 -41.06 -24.14
N ILE A 87 1.94 -41.02 -25.28
CA ILE A 87 2.93 -39.97 -25.60
C ILE A 87 2.25 -38.59 -25.64
N THR A 88 1.10 -38.48 -26.29
CA THR A 88 0.32 -37.25 -26.40
C THR A 88 -0.10 -36.74 -24.99
N ALA A 89 -0.61 -37.62 -24.16
CA ALA A 89 -1.02 -37.30 -22.82
C ALA A 89 0.17 -36.81 -21.97
N ALA A 90 1.30 -37.54 -22.00
CA ALA A 90 2.53 -37.20 -21.31
C ALA A 90 3.10 -35.85 -21.78
N ALA A 91 3.17 -35.60 -23.09
CA ALA A 91 3.66 -34.35 -23.66
C ALA A 91 2.77 -33.15 -23.27
N THR A 92 1.45 -33.33 -23.29
CA THR A 92 0.51 -32.27 -22.88
C THR A 92 0.65 -31.94 -21.41
N LEU A 93 0.80 -32.94 -20.55
CA LEU A 93 0.96 -32.75 -19.11
C LEU A 93 2.29 -32.05 -18.78
N LEU A 94 3.41 -32.52 -19.36
CA LEU A 94 4.72 -31.91 -19.23
C LEU A 94 4.73 -30.46 -19.76
N GLY A 95 4.12 -30.22 -20.91
CA GLY A 95 3.98 -28.88 -21.50
C GLY A 95 3.18 -27.93 -20.60
N GLY A 96 2.10 -28.41 -19.99
CA GLY A 96 1.30 -27.66 -19.03
C GLY A 96 2.07 -27.28 -17.77
N VAL A 97 2.84 -28.22 -17.21
CA VAL A 97 3.70 -27.96 -16.04
C VAL A 97 4.78 -26.93 -16.41
N LEU A 98 5.45 -27.10 -17.52
CA LEU A 98 6.49 -26.17 -17.98
C LEU A 98 5.91 -24.76 -18.22
N ALA A 99 4.75 -24.65 -18.86
CA ALA A 99 4.06 -23.39 -19.08
C ALA A 99 3.70 -22.70 -17.77
N TYR A 100 3.31 -23.45 -16.73
CA TYR A 100 3.03 -22.89 -15.39
C TYR A 100 4.27 -22.24 -14.78
N PHE A 101 5.41 -22.92 -14.78
CA PHE A 101 6.66 -22.38 -14.23
C PHE A 101 7.19 -21.19 -15.04
N LEU A 102 7.20 -21.29 -16.38
CA LEU A 102 7.62 -20.17 -17.24
C LEU A 102 6.73 -18.94 -17.08
N SER A 103 5.41 -19.11 -17.07
CA SER A 103 4.46 -18.01 -16.84
C SER A 103 4.65 -17.37 -15.46
N GLY A 104 4.89 -18.18 -14.41
CA GLY A 104 5.19 -17.66 -13.07
C GLY A 104 6.46 -16.82 -13.03
N HIS A 105 7.52 -17.29 -13.69
CA HIS A 105 8.79 -16.57 -13.76
C HIS A 105 8.68 -15.29 -14.58
N ALA A 106 8.04 -15.34 -15.74
CA ALA A 106 7.84 -14.18 -16.62
C ALA A 106 6.98 -13.07 -15.97
N LEU A 107 6.04 -13.42 -15.07
CA LEU A 107 5.17 -12.47 -14.40
C LEU A 107 5.73 -11.95 -13.06
N LYS A 108 6.82 -12.50 -12.57
CA LYS A 108 7.45 -12.10 -11.30
C LYS A 108 7.82 -10.61 -11.27
N PRO A 109 8.48 -10.02 -12.30
CA PRO A 109 8.80 -8.58 -12.32
C PRO A 109 7.57 -7.69 -12.21
N LEU A 110 6.48 -8.08 -12.88
CA LEU A 110 5.23 -7.31 -12.84
C LEU A 110 4.58 -7.32 -11.45
N ARG A 111 4.60 -8.45 -10.75
CA ARG A 111 4.09 -8.55 -9.37
C ARG A 111 4.91 -7.69 -8.41
N THR A 112 6.23 -7.74 -8.52
CA THR A 112 7.13 -6.92 -7.70
C THR A 112 6.88 -5.44 -7.96
N PHE A 113 6.67 -5.05 -9.22
CA PHE A 113 6.32 -3.70 -9.61
C PHE A 113 5.00 -3.24 -8.96
N THR A 114 3.91 -4.03 -9.10
CA THR A 114 2.61 -3.69 -8.50
C THR A 114 2.71 -3.50 -6.99
N ALA A 115 3.42 -4.38 -6.30
CA ALA A 115 3.65 -4.28 -4.87
C ALA A 115 4.46 -3.03 -4.46
N ARG A 116 5.37 -2.54 -5.32
CA ARG A 116 6.08 -1.27 -5.09
C ARG A 116 5.17 -0.07 -5.30
N VAL A 117 4.35 -0.09 -6.35
CA VAL A 117 3.38 1.00 -6.64
C VAL A 117 2.40 1.20 -5.48
N GLU A 118 1.90 0.12 -4.88
CA GLU A 118 1.00 0.18 -3.73
C GLU A 118 1.63 0.80 -2.48
N LYS A 119 2.96 0.78 -2.38
CA LYS A 119 3.71 1.34 -1.24
C LYS A 119 4.19 2.78 -1.47
N VAL A 120 3.89 3.36 -2.63
CA VAL A 120 4.27 4.75 -2.94
C VAL A 120 3.53 5.72 -2.03
N GLN A 121 4.30 6.53 -1.32
CA GLN A 121 3.81 7.59 -0.44
C GLN A 121 4.59 8.88 -0.73
N PRO A 122 4.05 10.07 -0.41
CA PRO A 122 4.73 11.33 -0.65
C PRO A 122 6.14 11.44 0.00
N ASN A 123 6.38 10.68 1.07
CA ASN A 123 7.64 10.69 1.81
C ASN A 123 8.69 9.69 1.31
N ASN A 124 8.35 8.74 0.43
CA ASN A 124 9.27 7.70 -0.04
C ASN A 124 9.45 7.66 -1.57
N LEU A 125 9.08 8.71 -2.30
CA LEU A 125 9.08 8.74 -3.77
C LEU A 125 10.44 8.38 -4.37
N THR A 126 11.52 8.91 -3.81
CA THR A 126 12.90 8.68 -4.28
C THR A 126 13.32 7.22 -4.09
N ASP A 127 12.97 6.61 -2.94
CA ASP A 127 13.31 5.22 -2.60
C ASP A 127 12.49 4.20 -3.41
N MET A 128 11.34 4.63 -3.93
CA MET A 128 10.47 3.78 -4.76
C MET A 128 10.90 3.72 -6.22
N LYS A 129 11.90 4.51 -6.66
CA LYS A 129 12.44 4.41 -8.02
C LYS A 129 13.02 3.04 -8.29
N ILE A 130 12.73 2.53 -9.47
CA ILE A 130 13.24 1.23 -9.91
C ILE A 130 14.55 1.45 -10.64
N THR A 131 15.64 0.99 -10.01
CA THR A 131 17.01 1.06 -10.56
C THR A 131 17.54 -0.29 -11.04
N GLU A 132 16.80 -1.39 -10.73
CA GLU A 132 17.17 -2.75 -11.08
C GLU A 132 17.07 -3.00 -12.59
N GLU A 133 17.87 -3.94 -13.10
CA GLU A 133 17.74 -4.42 -14.46
C GLU A 133 16.40 -5.10 -14.68
N VAL A 134 15.60 -4.53 -15.57
CA VAL A 134 14.29 -5.05 -15.97
C VAL A 134 14.34 -5.58 -17.39
N PRO A 135 13.49 -6.56 -17.74
CA PRO A 135 13.33 -7.02 -19.11
C PRO A 135 13.13 -5.87 -20.09
N PRO A 136 13.67 -5.97 -21.34
CA PRO A 136 13.58 -4.91 -22.34
C PRO A 136 12.16 -4.38 -22.55
N GLU A 137 11.16 -5.26 -22.48
CA GLU A 137 9.75 -4.96 -22.68
C GLU A 137 9.18 -4.04 -21.59
N LEU A 138 9.77 -4.06 -20.37
CA LEU A 138 9.33 -3.25 -19.24
C LEU A 138 10.13 -1.96 -19.08
N ARG A 139 11.25 -1.77 -19.80
CA ARG A 139 12.14 -0.59 -19.64
C ARG A 139 11.42 0.74 -19.86
N GLN A 140 10.59 0.82 -20.91
CA GLN A 140 9.85 2.04 -21.19
C GLN A 140 8.82 2.35 -20.09
N PHE A 141 8.18 1.32 -19.57
CA PHE A 141 7.23 1.45 -18.49
C PHE A 141 7.91 1.94 -17.19
N VAL A 142 9.02 1.31 -16.79
CA VAL A 142 9.82 1.71 -15.64
C VAL A 142 10.33 3.15 -15.78
N LYS A 143 10.81 3.53 -16.97
CA LYS A 143 11.24 4.91 -17.25
C LYS A 143 10.11 5.91 -17.11
N SER A 144 8.90 5.56 -17.57
CA SER A 144 7.71 6.42 -17.43
C SER A 144 7.26 6.52 -15.98
N PHE A 145 7.32 5.42 -15.23
CA PHE A 145 7.00 5.38 -13.81
C PHE A 145 7.98 6.24 -12.99
N ASN A 146 9.30 6.04 -13.18
CA ASN A 146 10.31 6.85 -12.49
C ASN A 146 10.14 8.36 -12.80
N ARG A 147 9.85 8.70 -14.05
CA ARG A 147 9.56 10.10 -14.43
C ARG A 147 8.30 10.65 -13.77
N MET A 148 7.28 9.80 -13.56
CA MET A 148 6.09 10.20 -12.81
C MET A 148 6.43 10.46 -11.34
N LEU A 149 7.25 9.60 -10.72
CA LEU A 149 7.74 9.83 -9.35
C LEU A 149 8.55 11.12 -9.24
N ASP A 150 9.43 11.41 -10.22
CA ASP A 150 10.20 12.68 -10.28
C ASP A 150 9.26 13.89 -10.28
N ARG A 151 8.25 13.89 -11.15
CA ARG A 151 7.26 14.98 -11.23
C ARG A 151 6.43 15.14 -9.97
N LEU A 152 6.09 14.04 -9.30
CA LEU A 152 5.38 14.09 -8.02
C LEU A 152 6.28 14.69 -6.92
N ASP A 153 7.55 14.31 -6.87
CA ASP A 153 8.51 14.84 -5.90
C ASP A 153 8.79 16.33 -6.13
N GLU A 154 8.97 16.75 -7.38
CA GLU A 154 9.08 18.17 -7.78
C GLU A 154 7.80 18.94 -7.38
N GLY A 155 6.62 18.40 -7.65
CA GLY A 155 5.34 19.02 -7.30
C GLY A 155 5.16 19.20 -5.79
N PHE A 156 5.43 18.17 -5.01
CA PHE A 156 5.37 18.26 -3.54
C PHE A 156 6.45 19.20 -2.97
N THR A 157 7.62 19.26 -3.58
CA THR A 157 8.69 20.17 -3.18
C THR A 157 8.29 21.61 -3.45
N ALA A 158 7.77 21.90 -4.64
CA ALA A 158 7.28 23.23 -5.00
C ALA A 158 6.11 23.67 -4.10
N GLN A 159 5.17 22.77 -3.81
CA GLN A 159 4.06 23.05 -2.90
C GLN A 159 4.54 23.41 -1.50
N ARG A 160 5.53 22.67 -0.96
CA ARG A 160 6.10 22.96 0.37
C ARG A 160 6.83 24.29 0.39
N GLN A 161 7.67 24.57 -0.61
CA GLN A 161 8.36 25.85 -0.74
C GLN A 161 7.37 27.02 -0.81
N PHE A 162 6.30 26.87 -1.60
CA PHE A 162 5.24 27.88 -1.66
C PHE A 162 4.60 28.09 -0.30
N THR A 163 4.23 27.01 0.41
CA THR A 163 3.62 27.11 1.73
C THR A 163 4.57 27.74 2.75
N GLY A 164 5.84 27.35 2.76
CA GLY A 164 6.87 27.93 3.63
C GLY A 164 7.09 29.42 3.37
N ASN A 165 7.26 29.79 2.10
CA ASN A 165 7.44 31.20 1.72
C ASN A 165 6.20 32.05 2.09
N ALA A 166 5.00 31.55 1.82
CA ALA A 166 3.75 32.24 2.20
C ALA A 166 3.64 32.42 3.73
N ALA A 167 4.04 31.39 4.50
CA ALA A 167 4.04 31.49 5.96
C ALA A 167 5.05 32.52 6.48
N HIS A 168 6.25 32.63 5.87
CA HIS A 168 7.23 33.66 6.19
C HIS A 168 6.71 35.07 5.87
N GLU A 169 6.14 35.27 4.66
CA GLU A 169 5.60 36.55 4.23
C GLU A 169 4.38 37.02 5.04
N LEU A 170 3.62 36.07 5.62
CA LEU A 170 2.49 36.39 6.50
C LEU A 170 2.94 36.67 7.95
N ARG A 171 4.05 36.13 8.41
CA ARG A 171 4.55 36.33 9.78
C ARG A 171 4.85 37.81 10.04
N THR A 172 5.53 38.49 9.11
CA THR A 172 5.95 39.88 9.26
C THR A 172 4.78 40.84 9.45
N PRO A 173 3.72 40.89 8.58
CA PRO A 173 2.57 41.77 8.79
C PRO A 173 1.78 41.40 10.06
N LEU A 174 1.70 40.10 10.43
CA LEU A 174 1.02 39.69 11.66
C LEU A 174 1.73 40.18 12.89
N SER A 175 3.07 40.05 12.95
CA SER A 175 3.86 40.59 14.07
C SER A 175 3.75 42.10 14.19
N LEU A 176 3.68 42.82 13.04
CA LEU A 176 3.44 44.27 13.04
C LEU A 176 2.05 44.64 13.59
N MET A 177 1.00 43.88 13.18
CA MET A 177 -0.35 44.08 13.71
C MET A 177 -0.41 43.80 15.21
N GLN A 178 0.27 42.75 15.71
CA GLN A 178 0.35 42.49 17.15
C GLN A 178 1.01 43.65 17.89
N ALA A 179 2.18 44.13 17.41
CA ALA A 179 2.87 45.26 18.01
C ALA A 179 2.04 46.54 18.03
N GLN A 180 1.28 46.83 16.94
CA GLN A 180 0.38 47.97 16.88
C GLN A 180 -0.80 47.88 17.87
N LEU A 181 -1.38 46.67 18.02
CA LEU A 181 -2.45 46.42 19.02
C LEU A 181 -1.94 46.53 20.44
N GLU A 182 -0.74 46.08 20.73
CA GLU A 182 -0.08 46.24 22.02
C GLU A 182 0.22 47.70 22.34
N LEU A 183 0.81 48.41 21.38
CA LEU A 183 1.12 49.85 21.53
C LEU A 183 -0.16 50.68 21.77
N PHE A 184 -1.20 50.46 20.92
CA PHE A 184 -2.48 51.15 21.10
C PHE A 184 -3.11 50.90 22.47
N SER A 185 -3.06 49.64 22.96
CA SER A 185 -3.57 49.26 24.29
C SER A 185 -2.77 49.90 25.44
N ALA A 186 -1.46 50.09 25.23
CA ALA A 186 -0.58 50.75 26.23
C ALA A 186 -0.77 52.27 26.29
N GLU A 187 -1.00 52.91 25.12
CA GLU A 187 -1.17 54.35 25.01
C GLU A 187 -2.58 54.79 25.42
N HIS A 188 -3.58 53.91 25.26
CA HIS A 188 -5.00 54.24 25.53
C HIS A 188 -5.55 53.34 26.63
N SER A 189 -5.19 53.57 27.86
CA SER A 189 -5.66 52.84 29.04
C SER A 189 -7.13 53.02 29.37
N GLU A 190 -7.72 54.14 28.92
CA GLU A 190 -9.14 54.45 29.12
C GLU A 190 -9.90 54.41 27.76
N VAL A 191 -10.31 53.22 27.37
CA VAL A 191 -11.15 52.99 26.19
C VAL A 191 -12.56 52.60 26.60
N SER A 192 -13.55 52.84 25.73
CA SER A 192 -14.89 52.35 25.99
C SER A 192 -14.93 50.82 26.09
N PRO A 193 -15.88 50.22 26.84
CA PRO A 193 -16.02 48.76 26.90
C PRO A 193 -16.17 48.09 25.52
N GLU A 194 -16.84 48.73 24.59
CA GLU A 194 -17.01 48.26 23.20
C GLU A 194 -15.67 48.24 22.46
N THR A 195 -14.86 49.30 22.62
CA THR A 195 -13.51 49.36 22.02
C THR A 195 -12.58 48.32 22.62
N ALA A 196 -12.62 48.11 23.92
CA ALA A 196 -11.84 47.09 24.59
C ALA A 196 -12.18 45.69 24.12
N GLU A 197 -13.45 45.36 23.96
CA GLU A 197 -13.93 44.11 23.39
C GLU A 197 -13.49 43.92 21.93
N PHE A 198 -13.61 44.96 21.10
CA PHE A 198 -13.15 44.93 19.72
C PHE A 198 -11.63 44.66 19.61
N LEU A 199 -10.82 45.35 20.42
CA LEU A 199 -9.38 45.15 20.49
C LEU A 199 -9.01 43.73 20.97
N ARG A 200 -9.75 43.19 21.93
CA ARG A 200 -9.59 41.81 22.41
C ARG A 200 -9.83 40.81 21.25
N LEU A 201 -10.91 40.98 20.50
CA LEU A 201 -11.24 40.15 19.35
C LEU A 201 -10.18 40.24 18.25
N LEU A 202 -9.67 41.44 17.94
CA LEU A 202 -8.60 41.61 16.96
C LEU A 202 -7.30 40.90 17.39
N ARG A 203 -6.93 41.02 18.69
CA ARG A 203 -5.77 40.35 19.24
C ARG A 203 -5.90 38.85 19.10
N GLU A 204 -7.04 38.27 19.51
CA GLU A 204 -7.30 36.83 19.39
C GLU A 204 -7.21 36.35 17.93
N GLN A 205 -7.73 37.10 16.97
CA GLN A 205 -7.63 36.73 15.56
C GLN A 205 -6.19 36.81 15.03
N THR A 206 -5.44 37.84 15.43
CA THR A 206 -4.04 38.01 15.02
C THR A 206 -3.14 36.91 15.62
N GLU A 207 -3.30 36.57 16.91
CA GLU A 207 -2.62 35.46 17.54
C GLU A 207 -2.94 34.13 16.86
N ARG A 208 -4.20 33.90 16.53
CA ARG A 208 -4.65 32.72 15.79
C ARG A 208 -3.99 32.61 14.42
N MET A 209 -3.91 33.71 13.66
CA MET A 209 -3.24 33.72 12.35
C MET A 209 -1.73 33.48 12.48
N THR A 210 -1.10 34.06 13.53
CA THR A 210 0.31 33.83 13.85
C THR A 210 0.59 32.34 14.14
N GLN A 211 -0.28 31.69 14.91
CA GLN A 211 -0.15 30.28 15.19
C GLN A 211 -0.36 29.41 13.94
N MET A 212 -1.30 29.79 13.06
CA MET A 212 -1.49 29.13 11.76
C MET A 212 -0.22 29.18 10.91
N THR A 213 0.35 30.36 10.73
CA THR A 213 1.55 30.55 9.91
C THR A 213 2.75 29.80 10.48
N LYS A 214 2.88 29.79 11.81
CA LYS A 214 3.93 29.03 12.51
C LYS A 214 3.81 27.54 12.20
N THR A 215 2.63 26.93 12.38
CA THR A 215 2.41 25.50 12.14
C THR A 215 2.58 25.13 10.66
N LEU A 216 2.15 26.00 9.71
CA LEU A 216 2.37 25.79 8.29
C LEU A 216 3.85 25.78 7.91
N LEU A 217 4.63 26.68 8.52
CA LEU A 217 6.09 26.71 8.33
C LEU A 217 6.72 25.41 8.83
N GLU A 218 6.39 25.00 10.06
CA GLU A 218 6.86 23.76 10.66
C GLU A 218 6.57 22.55 9.77
N MET A 219 5.34 22.42 9.22
CA MET A 219 4.98 21.38 8.27
C MET A 219 5.81 21.42 6.98
N SER A 220 6.22 22.60 6.53
CA SER A 220 7.06 22.75 5.32
C SER A 220 8.51 22.30 5.55
N GLU A 221 9.02 22.42 6.77
CA GLU A 221 10.42 22.15 7.14
C GLU A 221 10.65 20.71 7.66
N LEU A 222 9.62 19.92 7.92
CA LEU A 222 9.71 18.58 8.52
C LEU A 222 10.76 17.66 7.87
N ARG A 223 10.91 17.68 6.56
CA ARG A 223 11.83 16.77 5.83
C ARG A 223 13.30 17.16 5.91
N THR A 224 13.63 18.35 6.38
CA THR A 224 15.00 18.78 6.57
C THR A 224 15.58 18.32 7.90
N VAL A 225 14.75 17.78 8.77
CA VAL A 225 15.12 17.35 10.12
C VAL A 225 15.68 15.94 10.11
N SER A 226 16.83 15.75 10.75
CA SER A 226 17.42 14.42 10.95
C SER A 226 16.58 13.59 11.92
N CYS A 227 16.36 12.31 11.58
CA CYS A 227 15.66 11.34 12.43
C CYS A 227 16.63 10.27 12.98
N ALA A 228 17.79 10.69 13.47
CA ALA A 228 18.86 9.79 13.92
C ALA A 228 19.15 9.90 15.44
N ASP A 229 18.37 10.68 16.18
CA ASP A 229 18.57 10.87 17.61
C ASP A 229 18.09 9.64 18.39
N ARG A 230 18.78 9.32 19.49
CA ARG A 230 18.31 8.33 20.47
C ARG A 230 17.40 9.04 21.47
N ILE A 231 16.14 8.66 21.50
CA ILE A 231 15.08 9.32 22.28
C ILE A 231 14.62 8.39 23.39
N GLU A 232 14.63 8.87 24.62
CA GLU A 232 14.05 8.21 25.79
C GLU A 232 12.65 8.77 26.03
N ILE A 233 11.62 7.96 25.79
CA ILE A 233 10.22 8.43 25.76
C ILE A 233 9.71 8.81 27.15
N GLY A 234 10.08 8.06 28.20
CA GLY A 234 9.66 8.35 29.58
C GLY A 234 10.04 9.75 30.01
N PRO A 235 11.33 10.13 30.02
CA PRO A 235 11.77 11.50 30.34
C PRO A 235 11.09 12.58 29.48
N MET A 236 10.90 12.34 28.20
CA MET A 236 10.21 13.27 27.30
C MET A 236 8.75 13.49 27.69
N VAL A 237 8.03 12.44 28.09
CA VAL A 237 6.64 12.54 28.57
C VAL A 237 6.57 13.37 29.84
N GLU A 238 7.51 13.19 30.77
CA GLU A 238 7.58 13.99 32.02
C GLU A 238 7.85 15.49 31.74
N GLU A 239 8.70 15.80 30.78
CA GLU A 239 8.93 17.16 30.29
C GLU A 239 7.64 17.77 29.72
N ILE A 240 6.94 17.04 28.86
CA ILE A 240 5.65 17.46 28.26
C ILE A 240 4.59 17.70 29.37
N PHE A 241 4.53 16.84 30.37
CA PHE A 241 3.61 17.03 31.50
C PHE A 241 3.93 18.29 32.30
N THR A 242 5.21 18.59 32.48
CA THR A 242 5.65 19.83 33.13
C THR A 242 5.24 21.07 32.35
N ASP A 243 5.43 21.04 31.01
CA ASP A 243 5.07 22.16 30.14
C ASP A 243 3.55 22.36 30.02
N LEU A 244 2.78 21.28 30.07
CA LEU A 244 1.33 21.32 30.01
C LEU A 244 0.62 21.39 31.37
N ALA A 245 1.34 21.36 32.50
CA ALA A 245 0.77 21.43 33.82
C ALA A 245 -0.17 22.65 34.03
N PRO A 246 0.19 23.90 33.61
CA PRO A 246 -0.72 25.04 33.77
C PRO A 246 -2.04 24.88 32.99
N LEU A 247 -2.01 24.19 31.82
CA LEU A 247 -3.20 23.93 31.06
C LEU A 247 -4.05 22.82 31.69
N ALA A 248 -3.41 21.79 32.22
CA ALA A 248 -4.07 20.69 32.91
C ALA A 248 -4.75 21.18 34.20
N GLU A 249 -4.06 21.98 35.01
CA GLU A 249 -4.61 22.61 36.21
C GLU A 249 -5.82 23.49 35.90
N LYS A 250 -5.72 24.35 34.88
CA LYS A 250 -6.83 25.21 34.45
C LYS A 250 -8.10 24.41 34.09
N ASN A 251 -7.95 23.22 33.53
CA ASN A 251 -9.06 22.35 33.12
C ASN A 251 -9.37 21.25 34.15
N ASN A 252 -8.65 21.22 35.27
CA ASN A 252 -8.74 20.20 36.31
C ASN A 252 -8.57 18.78 35.77
N VAL A 253 -7.53 18.57 34.94
CA VAL A 253 -7.22 17.29 34.27
C VAL A 253 -5.98 16.67 34.92
N THR A 254 -6.09 15.38 35.28
CA THR A 254 -4.97 14.59 35.79
C THR A 254 -4.16 14.00 34.65
N LEU A 255 -2.81 14.13 34.73
CA LEU A 255 -1.89 13.55 33.76
C LEU A 255 -1.22 12.31 34.35
N GLU A 256 -1.25 11.20 33.61
CA GLU A 256 -0.66 9.93 34.02
C GLU A 256 0.17 9.33 32.87
N SER A 257 1.26 8.64 33.21
CA SER A 257 2.05 7.89 32.23
C SER A 257 2.36 6.49 32.71
N THR A 258 2.46 5.54 31.76
CA THR A 258 2.76 4.15 32.05
C THR A 258 3.65 3.55 30.96
N GLY A 259 4.75 2.93 31.38
CA GLY A 259 5.74 2.32 30.48
C GLY A 259 6.82 3.31 30.06
N ASP A 260 7.87 2.77 29.47
CA ASP A 260 9.00 3.51 28.92
C ASP A 260 9.61 2.77 27.74
N ALA A 261 10.26 3.49 26.86
CA ALA A 261 10.94 2.92 25.71
C ALA A 261 12.01 3.86 25.18
N VAL A 262 12.91 3.28 24.39
CA VAL A 262 13.91 4.02 23.62
C VAL A 262 13.63 3.82 22.15
N MET A 263 13.62 4.91 21.38
CA MET A 263 13.47 4.87 19.94
C MET A 263 14.54 5.69 19.23
N THR A 264 14.69 5.48 17.93
CA THR A 264 15.48 6.34 17.05
C THR A 264 14.55 7.21 16.23
N GLY A 265 14.78 8.52 16.23
CA GLY A 265 13.94 9.48 15.52
C GLY A 265 14.48 10.88 15.58
N SER A 266 13.64 11.88 15.37
CA SER A 266 13.95 13.28 15.66
C SER A 266 13.37 13.66 17.02
N ASP A 267 14.24 14.00 17.97
CA ASP A 267 13.87 14.41 19.32
C ASP A 267 12.81 15.53 19.30
N THR A 268 13.10 16.61 18.61
CA THR A 268 12.20 17.76 18.47
C THR A 268 10.83 17.39 17.87
N LEU A 269 10.80 16.50 16.86
CA LEU A 269 9.54 16.14 16.19
C LEU A 269 8.71 15.19 17.05
N ILE A 270 9.33 14.22 17.72
CA ILE A 270 8.61 13.31 18.64
C ILE A 270 8.07 14.07 19.83
N TYR A 271 8.84 15.00 20.40
CA TYR A 271 8.34 15.92 21.42
C TYR A 271 7.07 16.66 20.95
N ARG A 272 7.12 17.27 19.76
CA ARG A 272 5.96 17.98 19.19
C ARG A 272 4.76 17.10 18.95
N LEU A 273 4.99 15.86 18.48
CA LEU A 273 3.95 14.88 18.27
C LEU A 273 3.21 14.60 19.59
N LEU A 274 3.96 14.22 20.62
CA LEU A 274 3.39 13.89 21.93
C LEU A 274 2.76 15.11 22.60
N TYR A 275 3.39 16.28 22.49
CA TYR A 275 2.84 17.55 22.99
C TYR A 275 1.47 17.84 22.36
N ASN A 276 1.35 17.77 21.01
CA ASN A 276 0.08 18.03 20.31
C ASN A 276 -1.02 17.04 20.69
N LEU A 277 -0.69 15.75 20.82
CA LEU A 277 -1.66 14.73 21.25
C LEU A 277 -2.13 15.01 22.69
N THR A 278 -1.20 15.28 23.60
CA THR A 278 -1.49 15.53 25.01
C THR A 278 -2.24 16.85 25.20
N GLU A 279 -1.84 17.92 24.50
CA GLU A 279 -2.55 19.20 24.54
C GLU A 279 -4.01 19.05 24.07
N ASN A 280 -4.24 18.30 22.97
CA ASN A 280 -5.59 18.01 22.50
C ASN A 280 -6.38 17.18 23.52
N ALA A 281 -5.77 16.16 24.11
CA ALA A 281 -6.39 15.32 25.13
C ALA A 281 -6.82 16.13 26.38
N ILE A 282 -6.05 17.15 26.76
CA ILE A 282 -6.42 18.07 27.85
C ILE A 282 -7.53 19.04 27.41
N ARG A 283 -7.41 19.68 26.24
CA ARG A 283 -8.36 20.71 25.75
C ARG A 283 -9.76 20.16 25.51
N TYR A 284 -9.86 18.92 25.02
CA TYR A 284 -11.14 18.27 24.71
C TYR A 284 -11.60 17.30 25.80
N ASN A 285 -10.95 17.36 26.98
CA ASN A 285 -11.36 16.58 28.14
C ASN A 285 -12.59 17.18 28.82
N ARG A 286 -13.11 16.43 29.77
CA ARG A 286 -14.12 16.89 30.71
C ARG A 286 -13.42 17.47 31.94
N PHE A 287 -14.14 18.30 32.68
CA PHE A 287 -13.68 18.74 34.00
C PHE A 287 -13.53 17.51 34.91
N ASP A 288 -12.48 17.46 35.72
CA ASP A 288 -12.07 16.29 36.53
C ASP A 288 -11.71 15.03 35.69
N GLY A 289 -11.29 15.21 34.45
CA GLY A 289 -10.89 14.11 33.56
C GLY A 289 -9.43 13.69 33.75
N THR A 290 -9.05 12.65 33.01
CA THR A 290 -7.69 12.09 33.03
C THR A 290 -7.15 12.01 31.60
N VAL A 291 -5.85 12.24 31.45
CA VAL A 291 -5.08 11.92 30.23
C VAL A 291 -4.02 10.90 30.62
N ASN A 292 -3.98 9.78 29.93
CA ASN A 292 -3.01 8.71 30.17
C ASN A 292 -2.17 8.47 28.92
N ILE A 293 -0.84 8.50 29.06
CA ILE A 293 0.10 8.12 28.00
C ILE A 293 0.65 6.74 28.32
N THR A 294 0.35 5.76 27.44
CA THR A 294 0.83 4.39 27.59
C THR A 294 1.87 4.06 26.52
N VAL A 295 3.04 3.61 26.95
CA VAL A 295 4.15 3.22 26.09
C VAL A 295 4.32 1.71 26.14
N THR A 296 4.12 1.02 25.02
CA THR A 296 4.17 -0.45 24.94
C THR A 296 4.91 -0.94 23.70
N HIS A 297 5.42 -2.16 23.76
CA HIS A 297 5.93 -2.86 22.60
C HIS A 297 4.94 -3.93 22.16
N LYS A 298 4.50 -3.88 20.90
CA LYS A 298 3.61 -4.85 20.30
C LYS A 298 4.18 -5.30 18.94
N ASP A 299 4.32 -6.61 18.74
CA ASP A 299 4.80 -7.19 17.47
C ASP A 299 6.13 -6.56 16.97
N ASN A 300 7.06 -6.31 17.88
CA ASN A 300 8.35 -5.66 17.62
C ASN A 300 8.24 -4.19 17.15
N GLN A 301 7.11 -3.55 17.39
CA GLN A 301 6.87 -2.12 17.14
C GLN A 301 6.63 -1.38 18.46
N LEU A 302 7.14 -0.16 18.55
CA LEU A 302 6.80 0.75 19.62
C LEU A 302 5.41 1.32 19.36
N VAL A 303 4.54 1.27 20.35
CA VAL A 303 3.21 1.87 20.31
C VAL A 303 3.07 2.82 21.47
N ILE A 304 2.78 4.08 21.18
CA ILE A 304 2.48 5.11 22.18
C ILE A 304 1.01 5.48 22.03
N THR A 305 0.23 5.28 23.08
CA THR A 305 -1.20 5.59 23.09
C THR A 305 -1.46 6.74 24.04
N VAL A 306 -2.08 7.82 23.54
CA VAL A 306 -2.59 8.92 24.35
C VAL A 306 -4.11 8.76 24.47
N ALA A 307 -4.58 8.51 25.68
CA ALA A 307 -5.98 8.30 25.99
C ALA A 307 -6.53 9.40 26.91
N ASP A 308 -7.70 9.93 26.59
CA ASP A 308 -8.44 10.91 27.38
C ASP A 308 -9.81 10.39 27.80
N THR A 309 -10.39 11.01 28.83
CA THR A 309 -11.76 10.76 29.30
C THR A 309 -12.75 11.82 28.81
N GLY A 310 -12.46 12.45 27.67
CA GLY A 310 -13.19 13.58 27.14
C GLY A 310 -14.50 13.27 26.42
N TYR A 311 -14.84 14.11 25.44
CA TYR A 311 -16.13 14.04 24.74
C TYR A 311 -16.16 13.02 23.61
N GLY A 312 -15.02 12.46 23.23
CA GLY A 312 -14.91 11.52 22.14
C GLY A 312 -15.00 12.14 20.74
N ILE A 313 -14.76 11.32 19.72
CA ILE A 313 -14.80 11.68 18.31
C ILE A 313 -15.83 10.80 17.61
N PRO A 314 -16.88 11.38 16.98
CA PRO A 314 -17.85 10.63 16.21
C PRO A 314 -17.19 9.78 15.12
N GLU A 315 -17.68 8.56 14.90
CA GLU A 315 -17.07 7.57 14.00
C GLU A 315 -16.80 8.11 12.60
N GLN A 316 -17.73 8.88 12.05
CA GLN A 316 -17.64 9.50 10.72
C GLN A 316 -16.48 10.49 10.55
N TYR A 317 -15.88 10.97 11.65
CA TYR A 317 -14.80 11.96 11.62
C TYR A 317 -13.43 11.39 11.98
N ARG A 318 -13.33 10.12 12.43
CA ARG A 318 -12.08 9.52 12.93
C ARG A 318 -10.93 9.55 11.92
N GLU A 319 -11.22 9.45 10.63
CA GLU A 319 -10.21 9.59 9.58
C GLU A 319 -9.96 11.06 9.21
N SER A 320 -10.99 11.89 9.28
CA SER A 320 -10.91 13.29 8.84
C SER A 320 -10.21 14.21 9.84
N ILE A 321 -10.10 13.82 11.12
CA ILE A 321 -9.45 14.66 12.16
C ILE A 321 -7.97 14.91 11.88
N PHE A 322 -7.31 14.09 11.08
CA PHE A 322 -5.92 14.25 10.67
C PHE A 322 -5.75 15.15 9.44
N GLN A 323 -6.86 15.60 8.81
CA GLN A 323 -6.78 16.52 7.68
C GLN A 323 -6.49 17.95 8.17
N PRO A 324 -5.67 18.73 7.45
CA PRO A 324 -5.42 20.13 7.78
C PRO A 324 -6.72 20.94 7.87
N PHE A 325 -6.83 21.82 8.88
CA PHE A 325 -7.98 22.69 9.15
C PHE A 325 -9.29 21.98 9.48
N PHE A 326 -9.28 20.64 9.61
CA PHE A 326 -10.48 19.91 9.98
C PHE A 326 -10.81 20.09 11.47
N ARG A 327 -12.10 20.19 11.78
CA ARG A 327 -12.62 20.36 13.16
C ARG A 327 -14.03 19.75 13.21
N VAL A 328 -14.28 18.94 14.25
CA VAL A 328 -15.58 18.26 14.48
C VAL A 328 -16.68 19.30 14.77
N ASP A 329 -16.37 20.32 15.59
CA ASP A 329 -17.30 21.37 15.96
C ASP A 329 -16.65 22.76 15.84
N LYS A 330 -17.17 23.58 14.93
CA LYS A 330 -16.65 24.94 14.69
C LYS A 330 -17.04 25.94 15.79
N SER A 331 -18.07 25.64 16.60
CA SER A 331 -18.56 26.54 17.64
C SER A 331 -17.77 26.37 18.96
N ARG A 332 -17.67 25.18 19.48
CA ARG A 332 -16.89 24.88 20.70
C ARG A 332 -15.41 25.18 20.55
N SER A 333 -14.87 24.90 19.38
CA SER A 333 -13.43 25.09 19.16
C SER A 333 -13.01 26.54 18.92
N ARG A 334 -13.94 27.52 18.87
CA ARG A 334 -13.60 28.95 18.99
C ARG A 334 -13.19 29.29 20.44
N GLU A 335 -13.81 28.68 21.40
CA GLU A 335 -13.56 28.87 22.83
C GLU A 335 -12.18 28.32 23.25
N TYR A 336 -11.71 27.24 22.61
CA TYR A 336 -10.41 26.62 22.89
C TYR A 336 -9.27 27.05 21.95
N GLY A 337 -9.50 27.98 21.00
CA GLY A 337 -8.46 28.64 20.19
C GLY A 337 -7.75 27.79 19.14
N GLY A 338 -8.12 26.53 18.93
CA GLY A 338 -7.44 25.60 18.02
C GLY A 338 -7.64 25.91 16.52
N VAL A 339 -6.58 25.78 15.74
CA VAL A 339 -6.54 26.04 14.29
C VAL A 339 -6.95 24.82 13.46
N GLY A 340 -6.89 23.61 14.02
CA GLY A 340 -7.12 22.35 13.30
C GLY A 340 -5.88 21.87 12.53
N LEU A 341 -4.68 22.26 12.95
CA LEU A 341 -3.42 21.86 12.32
C LEU A 341 -2.61 20.89 13.21
N GLY A 342 -2.89 20.77 14.52
CA GLY A 342 -2.11 19.95 15.43
C GLY A 342 -2.11 18.46 15.07
N LEU A 343 -3.28 17.88 14.79
CA LEU A 343 -3.38 16.46 14.41
C LEU A 343 -2.86 16.17 12.98
N SER A 344 -2.95 17.13 12.06
CA SER A 344 -2.31 16.98 10.75
C SER A 344 -0.78 17.03 10.85
N LEU A 345 -0.22 17.84 11.75
CA LEU A 345 1.21 17.81 12.06
C LEU A 345 1.62 16.48 12.67
N VAL A 346 0.82 15.91 13.59
CA VAL A 346 1.03 14.56 14.12
C VAL A 346 1.10 13.52 13.01
N TRP A 347 0.15 13.57 12.05
CA TRP A 347 0.13 12.67 10.89
C TRP A 347 1.42 12.76 10.07
N GLU A 348 1.89 13.96 9.74
CA GLU A 348 3.11 14.18 8.96
C GLU A 348 4.36 13.70 9.71
N ILE A 349 4.46 13.96 11.02
CA ILE A 349 5.60 13.49 11.84
C ILE A 349 5.63 11.97 11.91
N VAL A 350 4.49 11.32 12.12
CA VAL A 350 4.39 9.85 12.15
C VAL A 350 4.77 9.25 10.80
N ALA A 351 4.30 9.84 9.70
CA ALA A 351 4.65 9.41 8.36
C ALA A 351 6.16 9.55 8.06
N LEU A 352 6.80 10.62 8.54
CA LEU A 352 8.25 10.82 8.42
C LEU A 352 9.05 9.73 9.14
N HIS A 353 8.55 9.25 10.28
CA HIS A 353 9.14 8.16 11.06
C HIS A 353 8.70 6.75 10.60
N ASN A 354 8.04 6.63 9.42
CA ASN A 354 7.50 5.37 8.89
C ASN A 354 6.50 4.67 9.82
N GLY A 355 5.86 5.41 10.70
CA GLY A 355 4.85 4.94 11.64
C GLY A 355 3.43 5.01 11.06
N LYS A 356 2.46 4.74 11.94
CA LYS A 356 1.03 4.87 11.65
C LYS A 356 0.34 5.52 12.83
N VAL A 357 -0.59 6.44 12.57
CA VAL A 357 -1.46 7.02 13.59
C VAL A 357 -2.91 6.61 13.33
N ARG A 358 -3.64 6.30 14.38
CA ARG A 358 -5.05 5.94 14.31
C ARG A 358 -5.79 6.25 15.60
N VAL A 359 -7.09 6.45 15.48
CA VAL A 359 -8.00 6.40 16.63
C VAL A 359 -8.28 4.93 16.94
N GLU A 360 -7.78 4.43 18.08
CA GLU A 360 -8.01 3.03 18.50
C GLU A 360 -9.42 2.86 19.05
N GLU A 361 -9.80 3.74 19.96
CA GLU A 361 -11.11 3.74 20.58
C GLU A 361 -11.57 5.20 20.76
N SER A 362 -12.84 5.44 20.51
CA SER A 362 -13.46 6.73 20.82
C SER A 362 -14.95 6.55 21.04
N SER A 363 -15.44 7.09 22.13
CA SER A 363 -16.83 7.04 22.55
C SER A 363 -17.14 8.30 23.36
N GLU A 364 -18.38 8.41 23.85
CA GLU A 364 -18.72 9.49 24.81
C GLU A 364 -17.92 9.43 26.12
N LYS A 365 -17.12 8.40 26.34
CA LYS A 365 -16.26 8.25 27.55
C LYS A 365 -14.84 8.67 27.34
N GLY A 366 -14.48 9.12 26.13
CA GLY A 366 -13.13 9.59 25.80
C GLY A 366 -12.61 9.08 24.46
N THR A 367 -11.35 9.40 24.19
CA THR A 367 -10.65 9.01 22.95
C THR A 367 -9.28 8.43 23.29
N ALA A 368 -8.87 7.39 22.54
CA ALA A 368 -7.52 6.85 22.54
C ALA A 368 -6.94 6.95 21.11
N ILE A 369 -5.83 7.67 20.97
CA ILE A 369 -5.07 7.81 19.73
C ILE A 369 -3.75 7.07 19.92
N ALA A 370 -3.47 6.10 19.02
CA ALA A 370 -2.22 5.35 18.99
C ALA A 370 -1.34 5.76 17.82
N VAL A 371 -0.06 5.84 18.08
CA VAL A 371 1.01 6.09 17.13
C VAL A 371 2.08 5.01 17.25
#